data_84886c2f6f4d9c2e30f77e493137770c
#
_entry.id   84886c2f6f4d9c2e30f77e493137770c
#
_cell.length_a   1.000
_cell.length_b   1.000
_cell.length_c   1.000
_cell.angle_alpha   90.00
_cell.angle_beta   90.00
_cell.angle_gamma   90.00
#
_symmetry.space_group_name_H-M   'P 1'
#
loop_
_entity.id
_entity.type
_entity.pdbx_description
1 polymer ?
#
loop_
_entity_poly.entity_id
_entity_poly.type
_entity_poly.pdbx_seq_one_letter_code
_entity_poly.pdbx_strand_id
1 'polypeptide(L)'
;MIYNRLIVAAIGFIRLEPYDGKLSRTVLRGGKDSNALLLPDYASVEMLYHPEYAGYPLAVGGDPEARHGIVLTANYVAKKKGVKTGQALWQAKMACPDLVIVPPRMDLYLRFSSLLREIYGEYTDLVEPYGCDEAWLDITDSAALKGEGRKIAMEINRRVKKELGITVSIGISWNKIFAKLGSDYKKPDGITVFSKENYKEQLWRLPAADLLYVGRSTR
;
A
#
# COMPACT_ATOMS: atom_id res chain seq x y z
N MET A 1 -32.86 2.59 9.77
CA MET A 1 -32.08 3.43 8.82
C MET A 1 -30.73 2.73 8.57
N ILE A 2 -30.51 2.17 7.40
CA ILE A 2 -29.22 1.58 7.04
C ILE A 2 -28.33 2.75 6.66
N TYR A 3 -27.38 3.09 7.50
CA TYR A 3 -26.38 4.12 7.18
C TYR A 3 -25.60 3.69 5.94
N ASN A 4 -25.77 4.41 4.85
CA ASN A 4 -24.91 4.28 3.67
C ASN A 4 -23.55 4.92 3.99
N ARG A 5 -22.68 4.19 4.68
CA ARG A 5 -21.31 4.65 4.90
C ARG A 5 -20.54 4.65 3.59
N LEU A 6 -19.78 5.68 3.34
CA LEU A 6 -18.86 5.77 2.22
C LEU A 6 -17.44 5.74 2.79
N ILE A 7 -16.77 4.61 2.60
CA ILE A 7 -15.43 4.38 3.12
C ILE A 7 -14.43 4.41 1.97
N VAL A 8 -13.43 5.23 2.13
CA VAL A 8 -12.26 5.29 1.23
C VAL A 8 -11.11 4.59 1.93
N ALA A 9 -10.53 3.59 1.31
CA ALA A 9 -9.25 3.05 1.72
C ALA A 9 -8.17 3.69 0.85
N ALA A 10 -7.35 4.53 1.45
CA ALA A 10 -6.16 5.05 0.83
C ALA A 10 -4.96 4.25 1.33
N ILE A 11 -4.14 3.76 0.42
CA ILE A 11 -2.99 2.93 0.75
C ILE A 11 -1.73 3.74 0.62
N GLY A 12 -1.01 3.84 1.66
CA GLY A 12 0.24 4.52 1.77
C GLY A 12 1.39 3.79 2.44
N PHE A 13 1.55 3.07 3.53
CA PHE A 13 2.81 2.56 4.14
C PHE A 13 2.66 1.42 5.17
N ILE A 14 3.72 0.74 5.59
CA ILE A 14 3.77 -0.50 6.38
C ILE A 14 3.51 -0.35 7.88
N ARG A 15 3.02 -1.46 8.47
CA ARG A 15 2.96 -1.69 9.91
C ARG A 15 4.35 -1.97 10.51
N LEU A 16 4.73 -1.22 11.54
CA LEU A 16 5.83 -1.53 12.45
C LEU A 16 5.24 -1.93 13.81
N GLU A 17 5.58 -3.12 14.26
CA GLU A 17 5.66 -3.39 15.69
C GLU A 17 6.80 -2.51 16.26
N PRO A 18 6.75 -2.11 17.55
CA PRO A 18 7.85 -1.38 18.15
C PRO A 18 9.16 -2.13 17.89
N TYR A 19 10.15 -1.41 17.37
CA TYR A 19 11.42 -1.98 17.00
C TYR A 19 12.17 -2.41 18.28
N ASP A 20 12.17 -3.70 18.54
CA ASP A 20 12.97 -4.34 19.61
C ASP A 20 14.31 -4.91 19.09
N GLY A 21 14.70 -4.52 17.87
CA GLY A 21 15.91 -5.03 17.21
C GLY A 21 15.74 -6.42 16.59
N LYS A 22 14.56 -7.04 16.70
CA LYS A 22 14.25 -8.35 16.10
C LYS A 22 13.03 -8.21 15.20
N LEU A 23 13.20 -8.46 13.90
CA LEU A 23 12.07 -8.65 12.99
C LEU A 23 11.17 -9.75 13.53
N SER A 24 9.92 -9.41 13.84
CA SER A 24 9.01 -10.40 14.39
C SER A 24 8.83 -11.56 13.41
N ARG A 25 8.74 -12.79 13.93
CA ARG A 25 8.51 -14.00 13.12
C ARG A 25 7.25 -13.92 12.25
N THR A 26 6.35 -13.01 12.54
CA THR A 26 5.12 -12.74 11.78
C THR A 26 5.42 -12.09 10.43
N VAL A 27 6.42 -11.20 10.34
CA VAL A 27 6.89 -10.62 9.08
C VAL A 27 7.60 -11.68 8.23
N LEU A 28 8.34 -12.59 8.88
CA LEU A 28 9.10 -13.65 8.21
C LEU A 28 8.22 -14.81 7.72
N ARG A 29 7.01 -14.97 8.23
CA ARG A 29 6.05 -16.00 7.82
C ARG A 29 5.11 -15.60 6.69
N GLY A 30 5.31 -14.44 6.08
CA GLY A 30 4.68 -14.04 4.84
C GLY A 30 5.06 -14.99 3.70
N GLY A 31 4.51 -16.19 3.75
CA GLY A 31 4.61 -17.11 2.64
C GLY A 31 3.83 -16.59 1.44
N LYS A 32 4.06 -17.21 0.29
CA LYS A 32 3.62 -16.86 -1.07
C LYS A 32 2.17 -16.40 -1.27
N ASP A 33 1.34 -16.42 -0.24
CA ASP A 33 -0.09 -16.16 -0.27
C ASP A 33 -0.62 -15.37 0.92
N SER A 34 0.24 -14.74 1.74
CA SER A 34 -0.29 -13.66 2.54
C SER A 34 -0.75 -12.61 1.54
N ASN A 35 -1.92 -12.00 1.74
CA ASN A 35 -2.21 -10.69 1.22
C ASN A 35 -1.06 -9.82 1.71
N ALA A 36 0.07 -10.02 1.03
CA ALA A 36 1.32 -9.38 1.34
C ALA A 36 0.94 -7.92 1.26
N LEU A 37 0.97 -7.28 2.39
CA LEU A 37 0.94 -5.86 2.53
C LEU A 37 1.73 -5.32 1.34
N LEU A 38 1.02 -4.97 0.29
CA LEU A 38 1.60 -4.43 -0.91
C LEU A 38 2.02 -3.04 -0.51
N LEU A 39 3.24 -3.00 -0.02
CA LEU A 39 3.92 -1.81 0.39
C LEU A 39 3.90 -0.83 -0.77
N PRO A 40 3.19 0.29 -0.68
CA PRO A 40 3.54 1.39 -1.54
C PRO A 40 4.89 1.86 -1.03
N ASP A 41 5.61 1.61 -1.63
CA ASP A 41 6.71 2.00 -2.36
C ASP A 41 7.62 2.91 -1.55
N TYR A 42 8.18 2.37 -0.41
CA TYR A 42 9.42 2.95 0.09
C TYR A 42 10.39 3.17 -1.08
N ALA A 43 10.33 2.29 -2.08
CA ALA A 43 11.06 2.47 -3.31
C ALA A 43 10.67 3.75 -4.05
N SER A 44 9.40 4.20 -4.01
CA SER A 44 9.00 5.50 -4.56
C SER A 44 9.58 6.66 -3.76
N VAL A 45 9.58 6.55 -2.43
CA VAL A 45 10.22 7.57 -1.58
C VAL A 45 11.72 7.59 -1.81
N GLU A 46 12.37 6.42 -1.92
CA GLU A 46 13.80 6.36 -2.24
C GLU A 46 14.10 7.00 -3.60
N MET A 47 13.29 6.76 -4.63
CA MET A 47 13.45 7.37 -5.96
C MET A 47 13.25 8.89 -5.97
N LEU A 48 12.47 9.47 -5.02
CA LEU A 48 12.37 10.92 -4.87
C LEU A 48 13.70 11.55 -4.42
N TYR A 49 14.40 10.87 -3.52
CA TYR A 49 15.69 11.34 -2.99
C TYR A 49 16.88 10.91 -3.85
N HIS A 50 16.68 9.89 -4.68
CA HIS A 50 17.67 9.29 -5.55
C HIS A 50 17.12 9.13 -6.96
N PRO A 51 16.94 10.26 -7.71
CA PRO A 51 16.41 10.23 -9.08
C PRO A 51 17.22 9.35 -10.04
N GLU A 52 18.49 9.11 -9.73
CA GLU A 52 19.38 8.22 -10.48
C GLU A 52 18.87 6.76 -10.52
N TYR A 53 18.02 6.36 -9.59
CA TYR A 53 17.39 5.02 -9.59
C TYR A 53 16.14 4.95 -10.45
N ALA A 54 15.69 6.07 -11.01
CA ALA A 54 14.54 6.10 -11.89
C ALA A 54 14.76 5.19 -13.11
N GLY A 55 13.83 4.25 -13.34
CA GLY A 55 13.94 3.29 -14.44
C GLY A 55 14.77 2.05 -14.14
N TYR A 56 15.54 2.00 -13.06
CA TYR A 56 16.27 0.81 -12.63
C TYR A 56 15.41 -0.07 -11.72
N PRO A 57 15.64 -1.40 -11.69
CA PRO A 57 15.02 -2.26 -10.69
C PRO A 57 15.58 -1.94 -9.31
N LEU A 58 14.71 -1.49 -8.40
CA LEU A 58 15.07 -1.06 -7.06
C LEU A 58 14.31 -1.88 -6.01
N ALA A 59 15.02 -2.29 -4.97
CA ALA A 59 14.44 -2.87 -3.77
C ALA A 59 14.95 -2.15 -2.52
N VAL A 60 14.09 -2.00 -1.54
CA VAL A 60 14.45 -1.63 -0.18
C VAL A 60 14.58 -2.91 0.63
N GLY A 61 15.69 -3.10 1.29
CA GLY A 61 15.97 -4.32 2.03
C GLY A 61 17.13 -4.16 3.00
N GLY A 62 17.37 -5.20 3.79
CA GLY A 62 18.50 -5.23 4.71
C GLY A 62 19.85 -5.26 3.97
N ASP A 63 20.93 -5.49 4.73
CA ASP A 63 22.27 -5.59 4.19
C ASP A 63 22.41 -6.87 3.30
N PRO A 64 22.74 -6.72 2.01
CA PRO A 64 22.95 -7.87 1.11
C PRO A 64 24.10 -8.79 1.57
N GLU A 65 25.11 -8.24 2.25
CA GLU A 65 26.29 -9.02 2.71
C GLU A 65 25.99 -9.82 3.98
N ALA A 66 25.01 -9.39 4.76
CA ALA A 66 24.65 -10.07 6.01
C ALA A 66 23.93 -11.42 5.83
N ARG A 67 23.78 -11.95 4.60
CA ARG A 67 23.13 -13.25 4.23
C ARG A 67 21.70 -13.47 4.77
N HIS A 68 21.19 -12.60 5.64
CA HIS A 68 19.87 -12.69 6.30
C HIS A 68 18.90 -11.59 5.87
N GLY A 69 19.31 -10.70 4.97
CA GLY A 69 18.48 -9.62 4.48
C GLY A 69 17.32 -10.12 3.61
N ILE A 70 16.15 -9.48 3.77
CA ILE A 70 14.98 -9.71 2.93
C ILE A 70 14.58 -8.45 2.18
N VAL A 71 13.88 -8.63 1.06
CA VAL A 71 13.22 -7.54 0.36
C VAL A 71 12.03 -7.07 1.18
N LEU A 72 12.06 -5.84 1.67
CA LEU A 72 10.93 -5.20 2.33
C LEU A 72 9.92 -4.74 1.28
N THR A 73 10.40 -4.08 0.24
CA THR A 73 9.61 -3.71 -0.93
C THR A 73 10.49 -3.63 -2.17
N ALA A 74 9.86 -3.59 -3.34
CA ALA A 74 10.54 -3.41 -4.62
C ALA A 74 9.67 -2.58 -5.56
N ASN A 75 10.29 -1.77 -6.42
CA ASN A 75 9.57 -1.00 -7.42
C ASN A 75 8.97 -1.91 -8.51
N TYR A 76 8.11 -1.36 -9.34
CA TYR A 76 7.42 -2.13 -10.39
C TYR A 76 8.37 -2.71 -11.44
N VAL A 77 9.53 -2.08 -11.68
CA VAL A 77 10.55 -2.60 -12.59
C VAL A 77 11.13 -3.91 -12.04
N ALA A 78 11.50 -3.93 -10.76
CA ALA A 78 12.00 -5.11 -10.08
C ALA A 78 10.92 -6.21 -9.95
N LYS A 79 9.67 -5.82 -9.61
CA LYS A 79 8.53 -6.75 -9.53
C LYS A 79 8.25 -7.45 -10.85
N LYS A 80 8.35 -6.75 -11.99
CA LYS A 80 8.20 -7.34 -13.33
C LYS A 80 9.29 -8.35 -13.63
N LYS A 81 10.49 -8.23 -13.04
CA LYS A 81 11.61 -9.18 -13.16
C LYS A 81 11.53 -10.32 -12.13
N GLY A 82 10.44 -10.43 -11.38
CA GLY A 82 10.19 -11.53 -10.44
C GLY A 82 10.67 -11.32 -9.00
N VAL A 83 11.09 -10.10 -8.65
CA VAL A 83 11.43 -9.74 -7.26
C VAL A 83 10.16 -9.64 -6.44
N LYS A 84 10.15 -10.25 -5.25
CA LYS A 84 8.98 -10.34 -4.36
C LYS A 84 9.32 -9.85 -2.96
N THR A 85 8.36 -9.19 -2.32
CA THR A 85 8.43 -8.83 -0.90
C THR A 85 8.59 -10.09 -0.04
N GLY A 86 9.44 -10.02 0.99
CA GLY A 86 9.75 -11.15 1.87
C GLY A 86 10.74 -12.16 1.28
N GLN A 87 11.17 -11.97 0.04
CA GLN A 87 12.18 -12.81 -0.61
C GLN A 87 13.57 -12.50 -0.03
N ALA A 88 14.42 -13.52 0.14
CA ALA A 88 15.81 -13.29 0.51
C ALA A 88 16.53 -12.48 -0.57
N LEU A 89 17.39 -11.55 -0.16
CA LEU A 89 18.07 -10.63 -1.10
C LEU A 89 18.90 -11.37 -2.15
N TRP A 90 19.57 -12.47 -1.77
CA TRP A 90 20.33 -13.29 -2.72
C TRP A 90 19.42 -13.92 -3.80
N GLN A 91 18.21 -14.37 -3.43
CA GLN A 91 17.23 -14.88 -4.39
C GLN A 91 16.70 -13.76 -5.30
N ALA A 92 16.47 -12.56 -4.73
CA ALA A 92 16.07 -11.40 -5.50
C ALA A 92 17.14 -11.01 -6.54
N LYS A 93 18.43 -11.05 -6.15
CA LYS A 93 19.56 -10.82 -7.05
C LYS A 93 19.68 -11.91 -8.13
N MET A 94 19.37 -13.16 -7.83
CA MET A 94 19.32 -14.22 -8.85
C MET A 94 18.21 -13.96 -9.88
N ALA A 95 17.04 -13.50 -9.44
CA ALA A 95 15.93 -13.16 -10.33
C ALA A 95 16.17 -11.86 -11.12
N CYS A 96 16.91 -10.93 -10.55
CA CYS A 96 17.21 -9.62 -11.12
C CYS A 96 18.66 -9.23 -10.79
N PRO A 97 19.65 -9.64 -11.62
CA PRO A 97 21.08 -9.40 -11.34
C PRO A 97 21.43 -7.91 -11.24
N ASP A 98 20.75 -7.06 -11.97
CA ASP A 98 20.89 -5.61 -11.99
C ASP A 98 20.07 -4.90 -10.89
N LEU A 99 19.51 -5.63 -9.91
CA LEU A 99 18.72 -5.08 -8.82
C LEU A 99 19.57 -4.14 -7.94
N VAL A 100 19.16 -2.89 -7.81
CA VAL A 100 19.70 -1.96 -6.83
C VAL A 100 19.03 -2.24 -5.49
N ILE A 101 19.80 -2.40 -4.43
CA ILE A 101 19.28 -2.63 -3.08
C ILE A 101 19.72 -1.46 -2.20
N VAL A 102 18.77 -0.80 -1.55
CA VAL A 102 19.03 0.31 -0.64
C VAL A 102 18.53 -0.04 0.77
N PRO A 103 19.24 0.41 1.82
CA PRO A 103 18.80 0.19 3.18
C PRO A 103 17.52 0.98 3.49
N PRO A 104 16.64 0.48 4.40
CA PRO A 104 15.42 1.20 4.78
C PRO A 104 15.73 2.44 5.62
N ARG A 105 15.06 3.54 5.32
CA ARG A 105 15.10 4.80 6.08
C ARG A 105 13.76 5.04 6.77
N MET A 106 13.52 4.34 7.87
CA MET A 106 12.21 4.27 8.53
C MET A 106 11.71 5.62 9.05
N ASP A 107 12.59 6.47 9.56
CA ASP A 107 12.30 7.84 9.97
C ASP A 107 11.73 8.68 8.82
N LEU A 108 12.31 8.54 7.62
CA LEU A 108 11.82 9.20 6.42
C LEU A 108 10.44 8.70 6.03
N TYR A 109 10.20 7.38 6.08
CA TYR A 109 8.92 6.79 5.71
C TYR A 109 7.82 7.18 6.70
N LEU A 110 8.11 7.23 8.00
CA LEU A 110 7.19 7.72 9.02
C LEU A 110 6.82 9.20 8.80
N ARG A 111 7.78 10.02 8.36
CA ARG A 111 7.50 11.40 7.99
C ARG A 111 6.51 11.49 6.84
N PHE A 112 6.69 10.71 5.77
CA PHE A 112 5.74 10.67 4.65
C PHE A 112 4.36 10.17 5.10
N SER A 113 4.32 9.18 5.99
CA SER A 113 3.09 8.70 6.62
C SER A 113 2.34 9.81 7.35
N SER A 114 3.05 10.64 8.11
CA SER A 114 2.45 11.80 8.82
C SER A 114 1.86 12.81 7.83
N LEU A 115 2.63 13.19 6.82
CA LEU A 115 2.19 14.14 5.79
C LEU A 115 0.96 13.64 5.01
N LEU A 116 0.90 12.34 4.72
CA LEU A 116 -0.29 11.74 4.10
C LEU A 116 -1.52 11.88 5.01
N ARG A 117 -1.36 11.60 6.32
CA ARG A 117 -2.45 11.72 7.29
C ARG A 117 -2.92 13.17 7.47
N GLU A 118 -2.02 14.13 7.39
CA GLU A 118 -2.38 15.55 7.37
C GLU A 118 -3.27 15.87 6.18
N ILE A 119 -2.91 15.42 4.97
CA ILE A 119 -3.76 15.57 3.79
C ILE A 119 -5.13 14.89 4.00
N TYR A 120 -5.16 13.67 4.55
CA TYR A 120 -6.41 12.94 4.78
C TYR A 120 -7.31 13.63 5.80
N GLY A 121 -6.73 14.18 6.86
CA GLY A 121 -7.43 14.92 7.92
C GLY A 121 -8.18 16.16 7.44
N GLU A 122 -7.80 16.74 6.31
CA GLU A 122 -8.53 17.85 5.69
C GLU A 122 -9.86 17.42 5.05
N TYR A 123 -10.07 16.13 4.84
CA TYR A 123 -11.27 15.57 4.22
C TYR A 123 -12.23 14.97 5.24
N THR A 124 -11.73 14.43 6.34
CA THR A 124 -12.53 13.85 7.42
C THR A 124 -11.71 13.71 8.69
N ASP A 125 -12.36 13.88 9.84
CA ASP A 125 -11.76 13.58 11.15
C ASP A 125 -11.73 12.08 11.45
N LEU A 126 -12.47 11.28 10.67
CA LEU A 126 -12.59 9.83 10.84
C LEU A 126 -11.54 9.10 9.97
N VAL A 127 -10.28 9.35 10.28
CA VAL A 127 -9.13 8.66 9.67
C VAL A 127 -8.69 7.53 10.59
N GLU A 128 -8.77 6.29 10.12
CA GLU A 128 -8.28 5.11 10.83
C GLU A 128 -7.00 4.61 10.16
N PRO A 129 -5.84 4.77 10.81
CA PRO A 129 -4.59 4.23 10.29
C PRO A 129 -4.58 2.70 10.26
N TYR A 130 -4.01 2.14 9.20
CA TYR A 130 -3.75 0.71 9.07
C TYR A 130 -2.28 0.49 8.68
N GLY A 131 -1.42 0.38 9.69
CA GLY A 131 0.02 0.43 9.49
C GLY A 131 0.56 1.85 9.24
N CYS A 132 1.74 1.94 8.68
CA CYS A 132 2.37 3.23 8.34
C CYS A 132 1.79 3.85 7.09
N ASP A 133 1.29 3.05 6.18
CA ASP A 133 1.09 3.41 4.79
C ASP A 133 -0.35 3.28 4.31
N GLU A 134 -1.20 2.72 5.12
CA GLU A 134 -2.60 2.55 4.80
C GLU A 134 -3.48 3.31 5.80
N ALA A 135 -4.62 3.76 5.32
CA ALA A 135 -5.66 4.34 6.16
C ALA A 135 -7.04 4.10 5.55
N TRP A 136 -8.04 3.97 6.40
CA TRP A 136 -9.42 4.11 6.01
C TRP A 136 -9.90 5.50 6.40
N LEU A 137 -10.64 6.11 5.50
CA LEU A 137 -11.31 7.39 5.71
C LEU A 137 -12.81 7.15 5.62
N ASP A 138 -13.54 7.44 6.67
CA ASP A 138 -15.00 7.55 6.57
C ASP A 138 -15.35 8.95 6.08
N ILE A 139 -15.74 9.04 4.82
CA ILE A 139 -16.07 10.32 4.16
C ILE A 139 -17.58 10.49 3.97
N THR A 140 -18.39 9.74 4.71
CA THR A 140 -19.86 9.76 4.55
C THR A 140 -20.41 11.17 4.66
N ASP A 141 -20.05 11.90 5.71
CA ASP A 141 -20.51 13.27 5.94
C ASP A 141 -19.80 14.28 5.02
N SER A 142 -18.54 14.06 4.73
CA SER A 142 -17.77 14.90 3.83
C SER A 142 -18.25 14.83 2.38
N ALA A 143 -18.74 13.69 1.94
CA ALA A 143 -19.30 13.52 0.61
C ALA A 143 -20.58 14.36 0.42
N ALA A 144 -21.36 14.55 1.48
CA ALA A 144 -22.53 15.45 1.46
C ALA A 144 -22.15 16.91 1.26
N LEU A 145 -20.98 17.33 1.79
CA LEU A 145 -20.50 18.71 1.73
C LEU A 145 -19.58 18.99 0.54
N LYS A 146 -18.70 18.03 0.20
CA LYS A 146 -17.64 18.18 -0.83
C LYS A 146 -17.92 17.45 -2.14
N GLY A 147 -19.05 16.75 -2.25
CA GLY A 147 -19.47 16.00 -3.43
C GLY A 147 -19.16 14.52 -3.36
N GLU A 148 -19.34 13.81 -4.49
CA GLU A 148 -19.21 12.35 -4.57
C GLU A 148 -17.84 11.87 -4.07
N GLY A 149 -17.80 10.73 -3.37
CA GLY A 149 -16.58 10.14 -2.84
C GLY A 149 -15.49 9.91 -3.89
N ARG A 150 -15.87 9.69 -5.15
CA ARG A 150 -14.90 9.61 -6.25
C ARG A 150 -14.17 10.94 -6.51
N LYS A 151 -14.86 12.07 -6.40
CA LYS A 151 -14.24 13.41 -6.57
C LYS A 151 -13.24 13.66 -5.44
N ILE A 152 -13.61 13.33 -4.21
CA ILE A 152 -12.70 13.42 -3.04
C ILE A 152 -11.46 12.55 -3.28
N ALA A 153 -11.64 11.29 -3.69
CA ALA A 153 -10.52 10.39 -3.97
C ALA A 153 -9.60 10.92 -5.09
N MET A 154 -10.17 11.48 -6.16
CA MET A 154 -9.39 12.10 -7.24
C MET A 154 -8.59 13.32 -6.75
N GLU A 155 -9.19 14.11 -5.88
CA GLU A 155 -8.52 15.28 -5.30
C GLU A 155 -7.37 14.86 -4.37
N ILE A 156 -7.62 13.90 -3.46
CA ILE A 156 -6.58 13.32 -2.60
C ILE A 156 -5.42 12.78 -3.45
N ASN A 157 -5.73 11.97 -4.46
CA ASN A 157 -4.71 11.40 -5.33
C ASN A 157 -3.89 12.49 -6.05
N ARG A 158 -4.54 13.53 -6.56
CA ARG A 158 -3.87 14.68 -7.19
C ARG A 158 -2.99 15.45 -6.20
N ARG A 159 -3.48 15.69 -4.99
CA ARG A 159 -2.73 16.42 -3.94
C ARG A 159 -1.50 15.63 -3.51
N VAL A 160 -1.65 14.35 -3.22
CA VAL A 160 -0.53 13.50 -2.83
C VAL A 160 0.59 13.53 -3.89
N LYS A 161 0.24 13.45 -5.16
CA LYS A 161 1.21 13.60 -6.26
C LYS A 161 1.88 14.96 -6.28
N LYS A 162 1.09 16.03 -6.15
CA LYS A 162 1.59 17.40 -6.26
C LYS A 162 2.41 17.81 -5.03
N GLU A 163 1.97 17.43 -3.84
CA GLU A 163 2.54 17.90 -2.57
C GLU A 163 3.65 16.98 -2.06
N LEU A 164 3.54 15.67 -2.30
CA LEU A 164 4.50 14.68 -1.79
C LEU A 164 5.31 13.99 -2.89
N GLY A 165 4.95 14.12 -4.16
CA GLY A 165 5.66 13.49 -5.27
C GLY A 165 5.51 11.97 -5.37
N ILE A 166 4.63 11.37 -4.59
CA ILE A 166 4.36 9.93 -4.59
C ILE A 166 2.97 9.62 -5.15
N THR A 167 2.68 8.36 -5.41
CA THR A 167 1.36 7.91 -5.86
C THR A 167 0.63 7.14 -4.77
N VAL A 168 -0.71 7.20 -4.79
CA VAL A 168 -1.57 6.39 -3.94
C VAL A 168 -2.64 5.70 -4.78
N SER A 169 -2.95 4.45 -4.44
CA SER A 169 -4.10 3.74 -5.02
C SER A 169 -5.26 3.79 -4.03
N ILE A 170 -6.44 4.11 -4.51
CA ILE A 170 -7.61 4.40 -3.68
C ILE A 170 -8.76 3.47 -4.05
N GLY A 171 -9.31 2.79 -3.05
CA GLY A 171 -10.55 2.04 -3.16
C GLY A 171 -11.68 2.73 -2.41
N ILE A 172 -12.85 2.78 -3.02
CA ILE A 172 -14.06 3.40 -2.47
C ILE A 172 -15.15 2.33 -2.37
N SER A 173 -15.73 2.18 -1.18
CA SER A 173 -16.82 1.24 -0.98
C SER A 173 -17.62 1.57 0.29
N TRP A 174 -18.68 0.81 0.58
CA TRP A 174 -19.51 0.97 1.78
C TRP A 174 -18.99 0.20 3.00
N ASN A 175 -17.86 -0.50 2.87
CA ASN A 175 -17.19 -1.17 3.98
C ASN A 175 -15.67 -1.22 3.75
N LYS A 176 -14.91 -1.40 4.84
CA LYS A 176 -13.46 -1.39 4.86
C LYS A 176 -12.84 -2.50 3.99
N ILE A 177 -13.44 -3.70 3.99
CA ILE A 177 -12.90 -4.87 3.26
C ILE A 177 -12.92 -4.61 1.76
N PHE A 178 -14.04 -4.13 1.24
CA PHE A 178 -14.17 -3.85 -0.20
C PHE A 178 -13.44 -2.58 -0.62
N ALA A 179 -13.36 -1.58 0.26
CA ALA A 179 -12.53 -0.41 0.02
C ALA A 179 -11.06 -0.81 -0.09
N LYS A 180 -10.56 -1.65 0.83
CA LYS A 180 -9.19 -2.17 0.78
C LYS A 180 -8.94 -2.99 -0.48
N LEU A 181 -9.83 -3.91 -0.83
CA LEU A 181 -9.73 -4.69 -2.05
C LEU A 181 -9.72 -3.78 -3.30
N GLY A 182 -10.54 -2.73 -3.32
CA GLY A 182 -10.58 -1.74 -4.40
C GLY A 182 -9.26 -1.00 -4.58
N SER A 183 -8.58 -0.69 -3.50
CA SER A 183 -7.27 -0.04 -3.55
C SER A 183 -6.16 -0.95 -4.09
N ASP A 184 -6.31 -2.27 -3.96
CA ASP A 184 -5.39 -3.27 -4.52
C ASP A 184 -5.72 -3.63 -5.98
N TYR A 185 -6.97 -3.41 -6.42
CA TYR A 185 -7.50 -3.90 -7.67
C TYR A 185 -6.83 -3.29 -8.92
N LYS A 186 -6.52 -1.99 -8.87
CA LYS A 186 -5.89 -1.25 -9.98
C LYS A 186 -4.64 -0.51 -9.49
N LYS A 187 -3.59 -1.24 -9.18
CA LYS A 187 -2.28 -0.67 -8.84
C LYS A 187 -1.37 -0.61 -10.09
N PRO A 188 -0.48 0.37 -10.17
CA PRO A 188 -0.33 1.57 -9.33
C PRO A 188 -1.32 2.68 -9.69
N ASP A 189 -1.49 3.63 -8.75
CA ASP A 189 -2.14 4.93 -9.01
C ASP A 189 -3.60 4.85 -9.47
N GLY A 190 -4.29 3.76 -9.10
CA GLY A 190 -5.66 3.52 -9.50
C GLY A 190 -6.69 4.05 -8.51
N ILE A 191 -7.87 4.42 -9.02
CA ILE A 191 -9.06 4.70 -8.22
C ILE A 191 -10.14 3.70 -8.62
N THR A 192 -10.57 2.86 -7.67
CA THR A 192 -11.57 1.82 -7.89
C THR A 192 -12.78 2.07 -7.01
N VAL A 193 -13.98 1.95 -7.58
CA VAL A 193 -15.24 2.06 -6.85
C VAL A 193 -15.97 0.73 -6.90
N PHE A 194 -16.18 0.12 -5.74
CA PHE A 194 -17.10 -1.00 -5.58
C PHE A 194 -18.38 -0.49 -4.91
N SER A 195 -19.44 -0.35 -5.68
CA SER A 195 -20.76 0.07 -5.20
C SER A 195 -21.67 -1.15 -4.95
N LYS A 196 -22.78 -0.93 -4.26
CA LYS A 196 -23.79 -1.97 -4.01
C LYS A 196 -24.43 -2.50 -5.31
N GLU A 197 -24.38 -1.70 -6.36
CA GLU A 197 -24.94 -2.02 -7.67
C GLU A 197 -23.99 -2.89 -8.50
N ASN A 198 -22.66 -2.63 -8.43
CA ASN A 198 -21.69 -3.25 -9.33
C ASN A 198 -20.80 -4.33 -8.67
N TYR A 199 -20.82 -4.48 -7.33
CA TYR A 199 -19.87 -5.34 -6.63
C TYR A 199 -19.95 -6.80 -7.03
N LYS A 200 -21.15 -7.33 -7.29
CA LYS A 200 -21.31 -8.74 -7.68
C LYS A 200 -20.59 -9.05 -8.98
N GLU A 201 -20.69 -8.18 -9.97
CA GLU A 201 -20.06 -8.38 -11.28
C GLU A 201 -18.52 -8.32 -11.20
N GLN A 202 -17.98 -7.50 -10.30
CA GLN A 202 -16.56 -7.29 -10.17
C GLN A 202 -15.93 -8.22 -9.14
N LEU A 203 -16.50 -8.33 -7.94
CA LEU A 203 -15.89 -9.05 -6.82
C LEU A 203 -16.09 -10.56 -6.91
N TRP A 204 -17.23 -11.06 -7.43
CA TRP A 204 -17.47 -12.50 -7.56
C TRP A 204 -16.52 -13.21 -8.54
N ARG A 205 -15.79 -12.44 -9.35
CA ARG A 205 -14.76 -12.97 -10.25
C ARG A 205 -13.39 -13.08 -9.58
N LEU A 206 -13.23 -12.48 -8.42
CA LEU A 206 -11.96 -12.48 -7.70
C LEU A 206 -11.87 -13.70 -6.78
N PRO A 207 -10.66 -14.24 -6.58
CA PRO A 207 -10.45 -15.27 -5.57
C PRO A 207 -10.84 -14.75 -4.18
N ALA A 208 -11.53 -15.55 -3.38
CA ALA A 208 -11.84 -15.19 -1.99
C ALA A 208 -10.59 -14.89 -1.17
N ALA A 209 -9.46 -15.46 -1.57
CA ALA A 209 -8.15 -15.22 -0.99
C ALA A 209 -7.62 -13.80 -1.12
N ASP A 210 -8.19 -13.00 -2.02
CA ASP A 210 -7.80 -11.58 -2.20
C ASP A 210 -8.47 -10.66 -1.18
N LEU A 211 -9.47 -11.19 -0.44
CA LEU A 211 -10.11 -10.43 0.63
C LEU A 211 -9.18 -10.26 1.82
N LEU A 212 -9.22 -9.08 2.41
CA LEU A 212 -8.51 -8.79 3.66
C LEU A 212 -8.89 -9.83 4.73
N TYR A 213 -7.90 -10.30 5.48
CA TYR A 213 -7.98 -11.34 6.51
C TYR A 213 -8.21 -12.77 6.02
N VAL A 214 -8.32 -13.02 4.73
CA VAL A 214 -8.36 -14.38 4.19
C VAL A 214 -6.94 -14.89 3.94
N GLY A 215 -6.39 -15.58 4.92
CA GLY A 215 -5.06 -16.20 4.86
C GLY A 215 -5.11 -17.67 4.48
N ARG A 216 -3.94 -18.34 4.51
CA ARG A 216 -3.81 -19.77 4.18
C ARG A 216 -4.69 -20.69 4.99
N SER A 217 -4.93 -20.38 6.26
CA SER A 217 -5.78 -21.16 7.15
C SER A 217 -7.27 -20.99 6.92
N THR A 218 -7.66 -19.96 6.16
CA THR A 218 -9.07 -19.63 5.89
C THR A 218 -9.51 -20.05 4.48
N ARG A 219 -8.56 -20.47 3.66
CA ARG A 219 -8.80 -20.95 2.27
C ARG A 219 -9.45 -22.31 2.22
#